data_3702c2e590d0348f85bc8a405c5dd42c
#
_entry.id   3702c2e590d0348f85bc8a405c5dd42c
#
_cell.length_a   1.000
_cell.length_b   1.000
_cell.length_c   1.000
_cell.angle_alpha   90.00
_cell.angle_beta   90.00
_cell.angle_gamma   90.00
#
_symmetry.space_group_name_H-M   'P 1'
#
loop_
_entity.id
_entity.type
_entity.pdbx_description
1 polymer ?
#
loop_
_entity_poly.entity_id
_entity_poly.type
_entity_poly.pdbx_seq_one_letter_code
_entity_poly.pdbx_strand_id
1 'polypeptide(L)'
;ISGGEQDLTENIIHMVLAKIPGSPPGVKGISLFLVPKCRVNDDRSIGEYNNIALAGLNHKMGCRGATNCLLNFGESGESIGYLVGEPNQGLANMFHMMNEARISVGMSAVMTAMGGYLYSLDYARNRPQGRPLVNRNPEEPQIMISGHADVKRMLMTQKAFIEGAQTLMYYCAELIDKKKISDNQELNQRNDLLLDLLTPICKSWPSEYCLEANKLAIQVLGGYGYTREYPVERLYRDNRLNHIHEGTWGIQGIDILGRKVRMHNGAAVSILRDEL
;
A
#
# COMPACT_ATOMS: atom_id res chain seq x y z
N ILE A 1 -13.71 7.39 14.61
CA ILE A 1 -13.01 7.36 13.32
C ILE A 1 -11.59 6.83 13.55
N SER A 2 -11.07 6.05 12.61
CA SER A 2 -9.67 5.61 12.66
C SER A 2 -8.77 6.71 12.10
N GLY A 3 -7.72 7.05 12.82
CA GLY A 3 -6.79 8.12 12.43
C GLY A 3 -5.44 8.01 13.14
N GLY A 4 -4.55 8.94 12.88
CA GLY A 4 -3.27 9.07 13.56
C GLY A 4 -3.35 10.03 14.75
N GLU A 5 -2.65 9.72 15.82
CA GLU A 5 -2.42 10.61 16.95
C GLU A 5 -0.99 10.40 17.44
N GLN A 6 -0.26 11.49 17.67
CA GLN A 6 1.15 11.46 18.07
C GLN A 6 1.60 12.85 18.53
N ASP A 7 2.75 12.90 19.18
CA ASP A 7 3.37 14.13 19.72
C ASP A 7 4.65 14.54 18.97
N LEU A 8 4.86 14.04 17.75
CA LEU A 8 6.05 14.33 16.93
C LEU A 8 5.93 15.64 16.15
N THR A 9 4.71 16.15 16.02
CA THR A 9 4.38 17.41 15.33
C THR A 9 3.54 18.30 16.24
N GLU A 10 3.65 19.60 16.02
CA GLU A 10 2.91 20.61 16.80
C GLU A 10 1.39 20.52 16.59
N ASN A 11 0.96 20.12 15.39
CA ASN A 11 -0.45 19.94 15.05
C ASN A 11 -0.65 18.78 14.08
N ILE A 12 -1.86 18.24 14.03
CA ILE A 12 -2.28 17.20 13.08
C ILE A 12 -3.53 17.71 12.36
N ILE A 13 -3.52 17.70 11.04
CA ILE A 13 -4.68 18.07 10.23
C ILE A 13 -5.31 16.78 9.69
N HIS A 14 -6.47 16.43 10.23
CA HIS A 14 -7.20 15.25 9.78
C HIS A 14 -8.02 15.56 8.54
N MET A 15 -7.96 14.70 7.55
CA MET A 15 -8.88 14.71 6.41
C MET A 15 -10.04 13.76 6.72
N VAL A 16 -11.22 14.33 6.92
CA VAL A 16 -12.39 13.60 7.43
C VAL A 16 -13.50 13.58 6.39
N LEU A 17 -13.96 12.39 6.04
CA LEU A 17 -15.18 12.20 5.26
C LEU A 17 -16.38 12.20 6.20
N ALA A 18 -17.28 13.16 6.02
CA ALA A 18 -18.49 13.30 6.84
C ALA A 18 -19.68 13.76 5.99
N LYS A 19 -20.87 13.69 6.58
CA LYS A 19 -22.11 14.15 5.95
C LYS A 19 -22.57 15.46 6.57
N ILE A 20 -23.00 16.37 5.73
CA ILE A 20 -23.70 17.59 6.14
C ILE A 20 -25.19 17.23 6.37
N PRO A 21 -25.86 17.74 7.43
CA PRO A 21 -27.29 17.53 7.61
C PRO A 21 -28.09 17.90 6.36
N GLY A 22 -29.01 17.02 5.96
CA GLY A 22 -29.80 17.19 4.74
C GLY A 22 -29.13 16.72 3.45
N SER A 23 -27.89 16.21 3.50
CA SER A 23 -27.21 15.63 2.34
C SER A 23 -27.90 14.37 1.81
N PRO A 24 -27.72 14.04 0.52
CA PRO A 24 -28.26 12.82 -0.07
C PRO A 24 -27.86 11.54 0.68
N PRO A 25 -28.67 10.47 0.66
CA PRO A 25 -28.34 9.20 1.29
C PRO A 25 -27.15 8.51 0.60
N GLY A 26 -26.48 7.60 1.31
CA GLY A 26 -25.36 6.82 0.81
C GLY A 26 -24.10 7.66 0.55
N VAL A 27 -23.28 7.20 -0.36
CA VAL A 27 -21.98 7.80 -0.70
C VAL A 27 -22.09 9.15 -1.40
N LYS A 28 -23.23 9.44 -2.04
CA LYS A 28 -23.47 10.69 -2.75
C LYS A 28 -23.60 11.91 -1.82
N GLY A 29 -23.79 11.69 -0.51
CA GLY A 29 -23.91 12.77 0.47
C GLY A 29 -22.63 12.99 1.29
N ILE A 30 -21.50 12.42 0.88
CA ILE A 30 -20.23 12.54 1.60
C ILE A 30 -19.48 13.79 1.15
N SER A 31 -19.09 14.63 2.11
CA SER A 31 -18.23 15.81 1.95
C SER A 31 -16.87 15.55 2.60
N LEU A 32 -15.85 16.29 2.19
CA LEU A 32 -14.50 16.23 2.76
C LEU A 32 -14.24 17.46 3.61
N PHE A 33 -13.66 17.24 4.79
CA PHE A 33 -13.31 18.31 5.73
C PHE A 33 -11.86 18.22 6.16
N LEU A 34 -11.20 19.35 6.33
CA LEU A 34 -9.97 19.48 7.10
C LEU A 34 -10.34 19.75 8.55
N VAL A 35 -9.92 18.87 9.46
CA VAL A 35 -10.22 18.99 10.89
C VAL A 35 -8.89 18.99 11.66
N PRO A 36 -8.40 20.17 12.09
CA PRO A 36 -7.15 20.24 12.82
C PRO A 36 -7.32 19.73 14.26
N LYS A 37 -6.31 19.10 14.84
CA LYS A 37 -6.23 18.69 16.24
C LYS A 37 -6.30 19.91 17.18
N CYS A 38 -5.53 20.93 16.85
CA CYS A 38 -5.64 22.28 17.44
C CYS A 38 -6.03 23.25 16.34
N ARG A 39 -6.95 24.18 16.64
CA ARG A 39 -7.38 25.22 15.69
C ARG A 39 -6.16 26.00 15.21
N VAL A 40 -6.22 26.53 14.01
CA VAL A 40 -5.19 27.41 13.46
C VAL A 40 -5.74 28.82 13.46
N ASN A 41 -5.04 29.75 14.12
CA ASN A 41 -5.39 31.15 14.19
C ASN A 41 -5.09 31.88 12.85
N ASP A 42 -5.61 33.05 12.66
CA ASP A 42 -5.41 33.86 11.42
C ASP A 42 -3.93 34.20 11.18
N ASP A 43 -3.15 34.35 12.25
CA ASP A 43 -1.69 34.59 12.21
C ASP A 43 -0.89 33.25 12.00
N ARG A 44 -1.58 32.15 11.77
CA ARG A 44 -1.04 30.80 11.62
C ARG A 44 -0.46 30.17 12.89
N SER A 45 -0.60 30.79 14.04
CA SER A 45 -0.24 30.17 15.31
C SER A 45 -1.21 29.05 15.67
N ILE A 46 -0.77 28.15 16.54
CA ILE A 46 -1.60 27.08 17.09
C ILE A 46 -2.57 27.67 18.11
N GLY A 47 -3.85 27.46 17.87
CA GLY A 47 -4.93 27.91 18.74
C GLY A 47 -5.40 26.81 19.72
N GLU A 48 -6.66 26.91 20.10
CA GLU A 48 -7.29 26.01 21.06
C GLU A 48 -7.40 24.58 20.54
N TYR A 49 -7.41 23.63 21.47
CA TYR A 49 -7.68 22.22 21.18
C TYR A 49 -9.08 22.03 20.60
N ASN A 50 -9.20 21.27 19.52
CA ASN A 50 -10.42 21.18 18.71
C ASN A 50 -11.32 19.98 19.10
N ASN A 51 -11.29 19.55 20.34
CA ASN A 51 -12.13 18.46 20.88
C ASN A 51 -12.07 17.15 20.08
N ILE A 52 -10.85 16.71 19.76
CA ILE A 52 -10.57 15.42 19.11
C ILE A 52 -9.98 14.47 20.15
N ALA A 53 -10.80 13.65 20.77
CA ALA A 53 -10.36 12.76 21.84
C ALA A 53 -9.75 11.46 21.31
N LEU A 54 -8.62 11.06 21.90
CA LEU A 54 -8.03 9.73 21.69
C LEU A 54 -8.82 8.72 22.53
N ALA A 55 -9.66 7.90 21.87
CA ALA A 55 -10.45 6.87 22.55
C ALA A 55 -9.69 5.54 22.72
N GLY A 56 -8.65 5.29 21.92
CA GLY A 56 -7.84 4.09 22.07
C GLY A 56 -6.85 3.87 20.93
N LEU A 57 -5.93 2.93 21.14
CA LEU A 57 -4.96 2.48 20.15
C LEU A 57 -5.39 1.15 19.55
N ASN A 58 -5.26 1.00 18.26
CA ASN A 58 -5.48 -0.28 17.59
C ASN A 58 -4.25 -1.19 17.73
N HIS A 59 -4.44 -2.36 18.36
CA HIS A 59 -3.41 -3.39 18.47
C HIS A 59 -3.32 -4.16 17.16
N LYS A 60 -2.30 -3.86 16.37
CA LYS A 60 -2.16 -4.36 15.01
C LYS A 60 -1.28 -5.61 14.92
N MET A 61 -1.52 -6.43 13.90
CA MET A 61 -0.70 -7.57 13.54
C MET A 61 0.73 -7.16 13.14
N GLY A 62 0.86 -6.14 12.29
CA GLY A 62 2.09 -5.57 11.77
C GLY A 62 2.05 -4.05 11.76
N CYS A 63 3.06 -3.41 11.17
CA CYS A 63 3.23 -1.95 11.13
C CYS A 63 3.01 -1.29 12.50
N ARG A 64 3.53 -1.92 13.55
CA ARG A 64 3.25 -1.53 14.95
C ARG A 64 3.88 -0.20 15.33
N GLY A 65 4.94 0.22 14.63
CA GLY A 65 5.59 1.51 14.84
C GLY A 65 4.77 2.71 14.33
N ALA A 66 3.84 2.49 13.40
CA ALA A 66 2.92 3.53 12.96
C ALA A 66 1.68 3.52 13.86
N THR A 67 1.36 4.65 14.50
CA THR A 67 0.17 4.77 15.33
C THR A 67 -1.09 4.72 14.47
N ASN A 68 -2.07 3.94 14.91
CA ASN A 68 -3.42 3.92 14.35
C ASN A 68 -4.40 3.91 15.53
N CYS A 69 -5.19 4.96 15.62
CA CYS A 69 -5.99 5.27 16.79
C CYS A 69 -7.48 5.27 16.46
N LEU A 70 -8.30 5.07 17.47
CA LEU A 70 -9.71 5.43 17.47
C LEU A 70 -9.82 6.87 17.97
N LEU A 71 -10.33 7.76 17.12
CA LEU A 71 -10.54 9.17 17.44
C LEU A 71 -12.02 9.48 17.52
N ASN A 72 -12.42 10.21 18.53
CA ASN A 72 -13.76 10.75 18.69
C ASN A 72 -13.72 12.27 18.51
N PHE A 73 -14.63 12.79 17.72
CA PHE A 73 -14.74 14.20 17.39
C PHE A 73 -15.95 14.78 18.11
N GLY A 74 -15.77 15.87 18.87
CA GLY A 74 -16.87 16.59 19.48
C GLY A 74 -17.49 15.95 20.74
N GLU A 75 -16.80 15.05 21.44
CA GLU A 75 -17.32 14.40 22.67
C GLU A 75 -17.54 15.38 23.83
N SER A 76 -16.63 16.34 23.99
CA SER A 76 -16.61 17.29 25.11
C SER A 76 -16.89 18.74 24.68
N GLY A 77 -17.33 18.95 23.46
CA GLY A 77 -17.60 20.27 22.90
C GLY A 77 -17.59 20.23 21.37
N GLU A 78 -17.72 21.37 20.73
CA GLU A 78 -17.72 21.44 19.26
C GLU A 78 -16.33 21.13 18.68
N SER A 79 -16.30 20.33 17.64
CA SER A 79 -15.12 20.10 16.79
C SER A 79 -15.34 20.78 15.44
N ILE A 80 -14.49 21.74 15.12
CA ILE A 80 -14.60 22.54 13.89
C ILE A 80 -13.86 21.89 12.75
N GLY A 81 -14.54 21.73 11.62
CA GLY A 81 -13.98 21.26 10.36
C GLY A 81 -14.21 22.27 9.23
N TYR A 82 -13.26 22.36 8.32
CA TYR A 82 -13.31 23.23 7.16
C TYR A 82 -13.61 22.42 5.90
N LEU A 83 -14.70 22.78 5.20
CA LEU A 83 -15.10 22.08 3.97
C LEU A 83 -14.03 22.22 2.88
N VAL A 84 -13.72 21.10 2.21
CA VAL A 84 -12.82 21.06 1.06
C VAL A 84 -13.64 20.88 -0.22
N GLY A 85 -13.58 21.86 -1.09
CA GLY A 85 -14.37 21.88 -2.33
C GLY A 85 -15.87 22.07 -2.06
N GLU A 86 -16.70 21.49 -2.92
CA GLU A 86 -18.16 21.62 -2.83
C GLU A 86 -18.80 20.54 -1.93
N PRO A 87 -19.93 20.85 -1.28
CA PRO A 87 -20.70 19.85 -0.54
C PRO A 87 -21.02 18.60 -1.39
N ASN A 88 -20.99 17.42 -0.77
CA ASN A 88 -21.30 16.15 -1.40
C ASN A 88 -20.34 15.67 -2.49
N GLN A 89 -19.18 16.30 -2.62
CA GLN A 89 -18.09 15.89 -3.54
C GLN A 89 -16.87 15.29 -2.81
N GLY A 90 -17.01 14.95 -1.54
CA GLY A 90 -15.90 14.50 -0.72
C GLY A 90 -15.17 13.28 -1.25
N LEU A 91 -15.87 12.31 -1.82
CA LEU A 91 -15.22 11.13 -2.44
C LEU A 91 -14.46 11.49 -3.70
N ALA A 92 -15.00 12.37 -4.56
CA ALA A 92 -14.30 12.83 -5.77
C ALA A 92 -12.99 13.53 -5.41
N ASN A 93 -13.04 14.43 -4.42
CA ASN A 93 -11.86 15.13 -3.92
C ASN A 93 -10.83 14.18 -3.29
N MET A 94 -11.29 13.16 -2.54
CA MET A 94 -10.43 12.15 -1.93
C MET A 94 -9.72 11.27 -2.99
N PHE A 95 -10.36 10.98 -4.12
CA PHE A 95 -9.78 10.15 -5.18
C PHE A 95 -8.53 10.76 -5.81
N HIS A 96 -8.36 12.08 -5.80
CA HIS A 96 -7.10 12.71 -6.26
C HIS A 96 -5.89 12.23 -5.46
N MET A 97 -6.03 12.05 -4.14
CA MET A 97 -4.97 11.51 -3.29
C MET A 97 -4.91 9.98 -3.33
N MET A 98 -6.06 9.30 -3.42
CA MET A 98 -6.12 7.83 -3.34
C MET A 98 -5.41 7.14 -4.50
N ASN A 99 -5.35 7.73 -5.69
CA ASN A 99 -4.64 7.14 -6.82
C ASN A 99 -3.13 7.10 -6.56
N GLU A 100 -2.55 8.18 -6.03
CA GLU A 100 -1.14 8.21 -5.62
C GLU A 100 -0.87 7.26 -4.44
N ALA A 101 -1.76 7.25 -3.44
CA ALA A 101 -1.68 6.35 -2.30
C ALA A 101 -1.71 4.87 -2.72
N ARG A 102 -2.54 4.49 -3.69
CA ARG A 102 -2.61 3.12 -4.22
C ARG A 102 -1.29 2.66 -4.85
N ILE A 103 -0.63 3.53 -5.62
CA ILE A 103 0.69 3.25 -6.20
C ILE A 103 1.73 3.12 -5.09
N SER A 104 1.72 4.02 -4.09
CA SER A 104 2.60 3.96 -2.94
C SER A 104 2.44 2.66 -2.13
N VAL A 105 1.19 2.17 -1.97
CA VAL A 105 0.91 0.88 -1.32
C VAL A 105 1.48 -0.29 -2.12
N GLY A 106 1.34 -0.27 -3.45
CA GLY A 106 1.98 -1.27 -4.32
C GLY A 106 3.50 -1.28 -4.17
N MET A 107 4.14 -0.11 -4.18
CA MET A 107 5.58 0.02 -3.96
C MET A 107 6.00 -0.43 -2.56
N SER A 108 5.22 -0.11 -1.52
CA SER A 108 5.46 -0.59 -0.16
C SER A 108 5.46 -2.12 -0.09
N ALA A 109 4.51 -2.77 -0.79
CA ALA A 109 4.47 -4.22 -0.87
C ALA A 109 5.72 -4.80 -1.53
N VAL A 110 6.16 -4.21 -2.65
CA VAL A 110 7.38 -4.61 -3.38
C VAL A 110 8.61 -4.47 -2.48
N MET A 111 8.82 -3.32 -1.86
CA MET A 111 10.01 -3.07 -1.05
C MET A 111 10.07 -3.94 0.20
N THR A 112 8.92 -4.20 0.83
CA THR A 112 8.82 -5.13 1.97
C THR A 112 9.16 -6.56 1.55
N ALA A 113 8.72 -6.99 0.38
CA ALA A 113 9.06 -8.30 -0.16
C ALA A 113 10.53 -8.39 -0.57
N MET A 114 11.09 -7.33 -1.17
CA MET A 114 12.51 -7.25 -1.52
C MET A 114 13.39 -7.46 -0.28
N GLY A 115 13.06 -6.82 0.84
CA GLY A 115 13.76 -7.04 2.11
C GLY A 115 13.73 -8.51 2.55
N GLY A 116 12.58 -9.17 2.44
CA GLY A 116 12.43 -10.60 2.74
C GLY A 116 13.24 -11.50 1.80
N TYR A 117 13.20 -11.20 0.50
CA TYR A 117 13.96 -11.93 -0.51
C TYR A 117 15.47 -11.83 -0.28
N LEU A 118 15.99 -10.63 -0.13
CA LEU A 118 17.43 -10.41 0.06
C LEU A 118 17.93 -11.11 1.33
N TYR A 119 17.15 -11.04 2.43
CA TYR A 119 17.49 -11.72 3.66
C TYR A 119 17.47 -13.25 3.51
N SER A 120 16.43 -13.80 2.88
CA SER A 120 16.32 -15.26 2.66
C SER A 120 17.36 -15.78 1.67
N LEU A 121 17.75 -14.98 0.68
CA LEU A 121 18.83 -15.33 -0.26
C LEU A 121 20.19 -15.40 0.44
N ASP A 122 20.49 -14.39 1.26
CA ASP A 122 21.74 -14.40 2.05
C ASP A 122 21.77 -15.58 3.01
N TYR A 123 20.69 -15.82 3.76
CA TYR A 123 20.58 -16.99 4.62
C TYR A 123 20.81 -18.30 3.86
N ALA A 124 20.18 -18.47 2.69
CA ALA A 124 20.30 -19.67 1.88
C ALA A 124 21.72 -19.91 1.35
N ARG A 125 22.48 -18.86 1.10
CA ARG A 125 23.88 -18.90 0.66
C ARG A 125 24.87 -19.27 1.77
N ASN A 126 24.49 -19.02 3.03
CA ASN A 126 25.37 -19.18 4.18
C ASN A 126 24.93 -20.33 5.11
N ARG A 127 23.80 -20.97 4.86
CA ARG A 127 23.27 -22.07 5.68
C ARG A 127 23.60 -23.43 5.08
N PRO A 128 24.54 -24.20 5.65
CA PRO A 128 24.77 -25.58 5.24
C PRO A 128 23.70 -26.49 5.84
N GLN A 129 23.08 -27.34 5.02
CA GLN A 129 22.15 -28.38 5.46
C GLN A 129 21.91 -29.43 4.36
N GLY A 130 21.95 -30.70 4.72
CA GLY A 130 21.70 -31.78 3.80
C GLY A 130 22.77 -31.96 2.73
N ARG A 131 22.52 -32.88 1.80
CA ARG A 131 23.42 -33.26 0.70
C ARG A 131 22.63 -33.36 -0.60
N PRO A 132 23.29 -33.33 -1.78
CA PRO A 132 22.60 -33.50 -3.05
C PRO A 132 21.80 -34.80 -3.09
N LEU A 133 20.60 -34.78 -3.70
CA LEU A 133 19.73 -35.99 -3.83
C LEU A 133 20.42 -37.14 -4.56
N VAL A 134 21.31 -36.80 -5.49
CA VAL A 134 22.06 -37.80 -6.32
C VAL A 134 23.27 -38.36 -5.61
N ASN A 135 23.77 -37.75 -4.57
CA ASN A 135 24.88 -38.23 -3.76
C ASN A 135 24.61 -37.96 -2.27
N ARG A 136 24.15 -38.99 -1.56
CA ARG A 136 23.80 -38.93 -0.13
C ARG A 136 24.85 -39.54 0.77
N ASN A 137 26.10 -39.66 0.31
CA ASN A 137 27.19 -40.17 1.14
C ASN A 137 27.29 -39.37 2.45
N PRO A 138 27.11 -40.02 3.63
CA PRO A 138 27.16 -39.31 4.92
C PRO A 138 28.55 -38.78 5.27
N GLU A 139 29.59 -39.21 4.61
CA GLU A 139 30.98 -38.73 4.79
C GLU A 139 31.22 -37.43 4.02
N GLU A 140 30.41 -37.11 3.02
CA GLU A 140 30.52 -35.87 2.27
C GLU A 140 30.03 -34.65 3.09
N PRO A 141 30.60 -33.46 2.90
CA PRO A 141 30.15 -32.26 3.58
C PRO A 141 28.72 -31.88 3.16
N GLN A 142 28.03 -31.18 4.09
CA GLN A 142 26.74 -30.57 3.76
C GLN A 142 26.89 -29.45 2.72
N ILE A 143 25.88 -29.28 1.86
CA ILE A 143 25.86 -28.18 0.92
C ILE A 143 25.04 -27.01 1.47
N MET A 144 25.29 -25.78 0.96
CA MET A 144 24.43 -24.64 1.24
C MET A 144 23.01 -24.91 0.73
N ILE A 145 22.00 -24.52 1.49
CA ILE A 145 20.61 -24.83 1.13
C ILE A 145 20.19 -24.20 -0.21
N SER A 146 20.86 -23.12 -0.66
CA SER A 146 20.70 -22.57 -2.02
C SER A 146 21.02 -23.56 -3.13
N GLY A 147 21.71 -24.67 -2.83
CA GLY A 147 21.96 -25.77 -3.77
C GLY A 147 20.75 -26.69 -4.00
N HIS A 148 19.79 -26.74 -3.08
CA HIS A 148 18.62 -27.61 -3.18
C HIS A 148 17.57 -27.05 -4.16
N ALA A 149 16.96 -27.93 -4.95
CA ALA A 149 16.03 -27.55 -6.01
C ALA A 149 14.81 -26.77 -5.49
N ASP A 150 14.23 -27.19 -4.36
CA ASP A 150 13.06 -26.51 -3.79
C ASP A 150 13.40 -25.11 -3.25
N VAL A 151 14.55 -24.95 -2.61
CA VAL A 151 15.03 -23.64 -2.16
C VAL A 151 15.28 -22.71 -3.35
N LYS A 152 15.90 -23.22 -4.43
CA LYS A 152 16.06 -22.47 -5.68
C LYS A 152 14.71 -22.04 -6.25
N ARG A 153 13.73 -22.94 -6.30
CA ARG A 153 12.37 -22.63 -6.76
C ARG A 153 11.77 -21.49 -5.93
N MET A 154 11.84 -21.56 -4.59
CA MET A 154 11.32 -20.52 -3.70
C MET A 154 11.99 -19.16 -3.92
N LEU A 155 13.32 -19.13 -4.04
CA LEU A 155 14.06 -17.90 -4.29
C LEU A 155 13.77 -17.31 -5.67
N MET A 156 13.67 -18.16 -6.71
CA MET A 156 13.31 -17.70 -8.06
C MET A 156 11.89 -17.16 -8.14
N THR A 157 10.94 -17.80 -7.45
CA THR A 157 9.55 -17.33 -7.38
C THR A 157 9.46 -15.96 -6.70
N GLN A 158 10.16 -15.80 -5.56
CA GLN A 158 10.26 -14.48 -4.90
C GLN A 158 10.80 -13.41 -5.85
N LYS A 159 11.94 -13.70 -6.49
CA LYS A 159 12.58 -12.78 -7.43
C LYS A 159 11.64 -12.39 -8.57
N ALA A 160 10.98 -13.36 -9.20
CA ALA A 160 10.08 -13.11 -10.33
C ALA A 160 8.89 -12.21 -9.93
N PHE A 161 8.26 -12.47 -8.77
CA PHE A 161 7.16 -11.64 -8.27
C PHE A 161 7.61 -10.22 -7.96
N ILE A 162 8.74 -10.06 -7.29
CA ILE A 162 9.25 -8.76 -6.86
C ILE A 162 9.69 -7.93 -8.04
N GLU A 163 10.52 -8.48 -8.94
CA GLU A 163 11.04 -7.73 -10.10
C GLU A 163 9.93 -7.38 -11.10
N GLY A 164 8.98 -8.30 -11.33
CA GLY A 164 7.80 -8.02 -12.15
C GLY A 164 6.93 -6.91 -11.56
N ALA A 165 6.68 -6.96 -10.26
CA ALA A 165 5.93 -5.90 -9.57
C ALA A 165 6.69 -4.56 -9.61
N GLN A 166 7.98 -4.57 -9.37
CA GLN A 166 8.84 -3.38 -9.38
C GLN A 166 8.85 -2.72 -10.77
N THR A 167 8.93 -3.51 -11.82
CA THR A 167 8.87 -3.01 -13.20
C THR A 167 7.53 -2.31 -13.47
N LEU A 168 6.41 -2.90 -13.04
CA LEU A 168 5.10 -2.27 -13.15
C LEU A 168 5.03 -0.94 -12.38
N MET A 169 5.60 -0.89 -11.17
CA MET A 169 5.63 0.34 -10.36
C MET A 169 6.45 1.44 -11.04
N TYR A 170 7.62 1.12 -11.59
CA TYR A 170 8.45 2.09 -12.29
C TYR A 170 7.79 2.58 -13.58
N TYR A 171 7.11 1.70 -14.30
CA TYR A 171 6.35 2.11 -15.47
C TYR A 171 5.24 3.12 -15.11
N CYS A 172 4.51 2.89 -14.04
CA CYS A 172 3.49 3.85 -13.59
C CYS A 172 4.10 5.16 -13.09
N ALA A 173 5.25 5.12 -12.42
CA ALA A 173 5.98 6.33 -12.02
C ALA A 173 6.44 7.13 -13.24
N GLU A 174 6.95 6.45 -14.27
CA GLU A 174 7.34 7.08 -15.54
C GLU A 174 6.15 7.80 -16.22
N LEU A 175 4.95 7.19 -16.23
CA LEU A 175 3.75 7.83 -16.77
C LEU A 175 3.40 9.12 -16.01
N ILE A 176 3.55 9.12 -14.68
CA ILE A 176 3.33 10.31 -13.84
C ILE A 176 4.35 11.40 -14.17
N ASP A 177 5.63 11.04 -14.30
CA ASP A 177 6.69 12.00 -14.57
C ASP A 177 6.57 12.58 -15.99
N LYS A 178 6.29 11.76 -16.98
CA LYS A 178 6.05 12.20 -18.37
C LYS A 178 4.93 13.25 -18.42
N LYS A 179 3.87 13.07 -17.67
CA LYS A 179 2.77 14.04 -17.59
C LYS A 179 3.22 15.37 -17.00
N LYS A 180 4.09 15.37 -15.98
CA LYS A 180 4.57 16.60 -15.32
C LYS A 180 5.49 17.45 -16.18
N ILE A 181 6.22 16.81 -17.10
CA ILE A 181 7.25 17.48 -17.93
C ILE A 181 6.81 17.75 -19.37
N SER A 182 5.69 17.20 -19.82
CA SER A 182 5.20 17.31 -21.20
C SER A 182 4.11 18.36 -21.34
N ASP A 183 4.26 19.28 -22.31
CA ASP A 183 3.22 20.22 -22.72
C ASP A 183 2.25 19.62 -23.76
N ASN A 184 2.49 18.39 -24.23
CA ASN A 184 1.64 17.72 -25.21
C ASN A 184 0.38 17.17 -24.54
N GLN A 185 -0.75 17.84 -24.74
CA GLN A 185 -2.03 17.49 -24.14
C GLN A 185 -2.55 16.09 -24.55
N GLU A 186 -2.36 15.69 -25.81
CA GLU A 186 -2.80 14.38 -26.30
C GLU A 186 -2.01 13.25 -25.65
N LEU A 187 -0.68 13.41 -25.54
CA LEU A 187 0.19 12.46 -24.82
C LEU A 187 -0.19 12.39 -23.33
N ASN A 188 -0.46 13.51 -22.69
CA ASN A 188 -0.85 13.56 -21.30
C ASN A 188 -2.20 12.85 -21.06
N GLN A 189 -3.18 13.07 -21.92
CA GLN A 189 -4.47 12.37 -21.86
C GLN A 189 -4.31 10.87 -22.05
N ARG A 190 -3.49 10.43 -23.00
CA ARG A 190 -3.18 9.02 -23.20
C ARG A 190 -2.53 8.39 -21.96
N ASN A 191 -1.55 9.05 -21.36
CA ASN A 191 -0.87 8.58 -20.16
C ASN A 191 -1.81 8.53 -18.95
N ASP A 192 -2.72 9.49 -18.81
CA ASP A 192 -3.75 9.50 -17.75
C ASP A 192 -4.68 8.30 -17.87
N LEU A 193 -5.17 7.99 -19.07
CA LEU A 193 -6.05 6.84 -19.30
C LEU A 193 -5.36 5.52 -18.96
N LEU A 194 -4.09 5.39 -19.36
CA LEU A 194 -3.31 4.20 -19.09
C LEU A 194 -3.00 4.05 -17.58
N LEU A 195 -2.57 5.13 -16.94
CA LEU A 195 -2.33 5.15 -15.49
C LEU A 195 -3.59 4.83 -14.69
N ASP A 196 -4.72 5.38 -15.10
CA ASP A 196 -6.03 5.12 -14.50
C ASP A 196 -6.40 3.63 -14.57
N LEU A 197 -6.16 2.98 -15.72
CA LEU A 197 -6.39 1.54 -15.89
C LEU A 197 -5.43 0.71 -15.02
N LEU A 198 -4.15 1.10 -14.95
CA LEU A 198 -3.13 0.35 -14.22
C LEU A 198 -3.19 0.53 -12.71
N THR A 199 -3.70 1.64 -12.19
CA THR A 199 -3.72 1.94 -10.74
C THR A 199 -4.32 0.83 -9.88
N PRO A 200 -5.49 0.23 -10.17
CA PRO A 200 -6.00 -0.90 -9.39
C PRO A 200 -5.12 -2.15 -9.46
N ILE A 201 -4.45 -2.37 -10.60
CA ILE A 201 -3.52 -3.50 -10.81
C ILE A 201 -2.26 -3.28 -9.98
N CYS A 202 -1.69 -2.06 -10.04
CA CYS A 202 -0.50 -1.66 -9.27
C CYS A 202 -0.68 -1.81 -7.77
N LYS A 203 -1.89 -1.63 -7.27
CA LYS A 203 -2.20 -1.83 -5.86
C LYS A 203 -2.41 -3.30 -5.52
N SER A 204 -3.21 -4.03 -6.31
CA SER A 204 -3.67 -5.36 -5.93
C SER A 204 -2.65 -6.46 -6.24
N TRP A 205 -2.08 -6.47 -7.44
CA TRP A 205 -1.15 -7.53 -7.84
C TRP A 205 0.12 -7.57 -6.96
N PRO A 206 0.85 -6.46 -6.74
CA PRO A 206 1.98 -6.45 -5.82
C PRO A 206 1.61 -6.84 -4.40
N SER A 207 0.49 -6.33 -3.85
CA SER A 207 0.10 -6.66 -2.48
C SER A 207 -0.18 -8.14 -2.26
N GLU A 208 -0.65 -8.87 -3.28
CA GLU A 208 -0.86 -10.32 -3.23
C GLU A 208 0.45 -11.10 -3.39
N TYR A 209 1.12 -10.91 -4.53
CA TYR A 209 2.26 -11.74 -4.89
C TYR A 209 3.54 -11.39 -4.12
N CYS A 210 3.69 -10.15 -3.66
CA CYS A 210 4.77 -9.78 -2.77
C CYS A 210 4.54 -10.30 -1.33
N LEU A 211 3.29 -10.46 -0.89
CA LEU A 211 2.99 -11.16 0.35
C LEU A 211 3.34 -12.65 0.25
N GLU A 212 3.03 -13.30 -0.88
CA GLU A 212 3.45 -14.68 -1.15
C GLU A 212 4.98 -14.80 -1.18
N ALA A 213 5.70 -13.81 -1.73
CA ALA A 213 7.15 -13.77 -1.66
C ALA A 213 7.67 -13.72 -0.21
N ASN A 214 7.07 -12.91 0.67
CA ASN A 214 7.42 -12.89 2.10
C ASN A 214 7.13 -14.23 2.81
N LYS A 215 6.03 -14.92 2.46
CA LYS A 215 5.73 -16.27 2.95
C LYS A 215 6.83 -17.26 2.56
N LEU A 216 7.29 -17.20 1.31
CA LEU A 216 8.39 -18.04 0.83
C LEU A 216 9.72 -17.69 1.52
N ALA A 217 9.97 -16.43 1.86
CA ALA A 217 11.13 -16.04 2.64
C ALA A 217 11.17 -16.72 4.03
N ILE A 218 10.03 -16.75 4.73
CA ILE A 218 9.88 -17.52 5.98
C ILE A 218 10.20 -19.00 5.74
N GLN A 219 9.64 -19.58 4.68
CA GLN A 219 9.82 -20.99 4.36
C GLN A 219 11.28 -21.36 4.08
N VAL A 220 12.04 -20.49 3.41
CA VAL A 220 13.48 -20.68 3.16
C VAL A 220 14.28 -20.78 4.47
N LEU A 221 13.92 -19.99 5.49
CA LEU A 221 14.58 -20.03 6.80
C LEU A 221 14.11 -21.23 7.66
N GLY A 222 13.03 -21.89 7.30
CA GLY A 222 12.44 -22.98 8.08
C GLY A 222 11.98 -22.50 9.47
N GLY A 223 12.28 -23.28 10.52
CA GLY A 223 11.89 -22.91 11.90
C GLY A 223 12.39 -21.55 12.37
N TYR A 224 13.58 -21.12 11.95
CA TYR A 224 14.11 -19.79 12.25
C TYR A 224 13.26 -18.66 11.64
N GLY A 225 12.69 -18.87 10.47
CA GLY A 225 11.79 -17.89 9.85
C GLY A 225 10.51 -17.61 10.64
N TYR A 226 10.15 -18.49 11.57
CA TYR A 226 8.98 -18.35 12.43
C TYR A 226 9.29 -17.64 13.77
N THR A 227 10.54 -17.40 14.08
CA THR A 227 10.97 -16.76 15.32
C THR A 227 11.18 -15.26 15.11
N ARG A 228 11.07 -14.48 16.21
CA ARG A 228 11.20 -13.00 16.16
C ARG A 228 12.64 -12.50 16.05
N GLU A 229 13.61 -13.37 16.24
CA GLU A 229 15.04 -13.07 16.07
C GLU A 229 15.41 -12.81 14.60
N TYR A 230 14.56 -13.30 13.67
CA TYR A 230 14.74 -13.12 12.23
C TYR A 230 13.67 -12.18 11.65
N PRO A 231 14.04 -11.22 10.80
CA PRO A 231 13.10 -10.15 10.38
C PRO A 231 12.00 -10.62 9.42
N VAL A 232 12.10 -11.80 8.81
CA VAL A 232 11.21 -12.25 7.75
C VAL A 232 9.76 -12.43 8.22
N GLU A 233 9.55 -12.83 9.49
CA GLU A 233 8.21 -12.95 10.07
C GLU A 233 7.53 -11.58 10.20
N ARG A 234 8.30 -10.54 10.60
CA ARG A 234 7.81 -9.17 10.69
C ARG A 234 7.47 -8.62 9.32
N LEU A 235 8.33 -8.81 8.33
CA LEU A 235 8.09 -8.36 6.95
C LEU A 235 6.80 -8.97 6.38
N TYR A 236 6.53 -10.24 6.65
CA TYR A 236 5.26 -10.88 6.27
C TYR A 236 4.06 -10.22 6.95
N ARG A 237 4.12 -9.98 8.27
CA ARG A 237 3.05 -9.34 9.03
C ARG A 237 2.80 -7.90 8.58
N ASP A 238 3.87 -7.15 8.30
CA ASP A 238 3.78 -5.77 7.86
C ASP A 238 3.19 -5.69 6.44
N ASN A 239 3.64 -6.55 5.53
CA ASN A 239 3.16 -6.58 4.15
C ASN A 239 1.68 -6.98 4.04
N ARG A 240 1.15 -7.75 5.01
CA ARG A 240 -0.26 -8.16 5.02
C ARG A 240 -1.24 -6.98 5.02
N LEU A 241 -0.84 -5.83 5.57
CA LEU A 241 -1.64 -4.62 5.57
C LEU A 241 -1.87 -4.09 4.14
N ASN A 242 -0.89 -4.17 3.26
CA ASN A 242 -0.96 -3.67 1.88
C ASN A 242 -2.10 -4.29 1.07
N HIS A 243 -2.58 -5.46 1.46
CA HIS A 243 -3.74 -6.15 0.86
C HIS A 243 -5.09 -5.54 1.28
N ILE A 244 -5.14 -4.80 2.39
CA ILE A 244 -6.37 -4.34 3.05
C ILE A 244 -6.59 -2.85 2.85
N HIS A 245 -5.62 -2.00 3.20
CA HIS A 245 -5.78 -0.55 3.19
C HIS A 245 -5.81 0.01 1.76
N GLU A 246 -6.30 1.24 1.61
CA GLU A 246 -6.50 1.91 0.31
C GLU A 246 -7.37 1.11 -0.69
N GLY A 247 -8.32 0.37 -0.13
CA GLY A 247 -9.23 -0.52 -0.86
C GLY A 247 -8.72 -1.96 -0.93
N THR A 248 -9.56 -2.88 -0.48
CA THR A 248 -9.28 -4.32 -0.56
C THR A 248 -9.22 -4.81 -2.01
N TRP A 249 -8.77 -6.03 -2.22
CA TRP A 249 -8.68 -6.63 -3.55
C TRP A 249 -10.01 -6.61 -4.32
N GLY A 250 -11.12 -6.95 -3.64
CA GLY A 250 -12.45 -6.89 -4.26
C GLY A 250 -12.82 -5.47 -4.73
N ILE A 251 -12.44 -4.44 -3.98
CA ILE A 251 -12.64 -3.04 -4.38
C ILE A 251 -11.83 -2.70 -5.63
N GLN A 252 -10.57 -3.13 -5.72
CA GLN A 252 -9.75 -2.94 -6.92
C GLN A 252 -10.34 -3.71 -8.13
N GLY A 253 -10.84 -4.92 -7.92
CA GLY A 253 -11.52 -5.70 -8.95
C GLY A 253 -12.80 -5.02 -9.47
N ILE A 254 -13.61 -4.46 -8.58
CA ILE A 254 -14.81 -3.68 -8.97
C ILE A 254 -14.37 -2.39 -9.71
N ASP A 255 -13.33 -1.71 -9.27
CA ASP A 255 -12.85 -0.50 -9.91
C ASP A 255 -12.35 -0.77 -11.34
N ILE A 256 -11.54 -1.81 -11.54
CA ILE A 256 -11.03 -2.15 -12.88
C ILE A 256 -12.14 -2.65 -13.80
N LEU A 257 -12.91 -3.68 -13.39
CA LEU A 257 -13.88 -4.35 -14.24
C LEU A 257 -15.17 -3.55 -14.40
N GLY A 258 -15.65 -2.92 -13.33
CA GLY A 258 -16.90 -2.16 -13.33
C GLY A 258 -16.77 -0.76 -13.95
N ARG A 259 -15.59 -0.16 -13.90
CA ARG A 259 -15.39 1.24 -14.30
C ARG A 259 -14.25 1.42 -15.32
N LYS A 260 -13.01 1.10 -14.96
CA LYS A 260 -11.80 1.50 -15.72
C LYS A 260 -11.75 0.92 -17.13
N VAL A 261 -12.06 -0.37 -17.30
CA VAL A 261 -12.08 -1.02 -18.64
C VAL A 261 -13.17 -0.46 -19.57
N ARG A 262 -14.19 0.20 -19.00
CA ARG A 262 -15.33 0.75 -19.75
C ARG A 262 -15.23 2.25 -20.01
N MET A 263 -14.33 2.95 -19.32
CA MET A 263 -14.16 4.40 -19.47
C MET A 263 -13.75 4.75 -20.90
N HIS A 264 -14.29 5.86 -21.40
CA HIS A 264 -14.02 6.36 -22.76
C HIS A 264 -14.17 5.26 -23.83
N ASN A 265 -15.24 4.44 -23.74
CA ASN A 265 -15.52 3.32 -24.66
C ASN A 265 -14.37 2.31 -24.78
N GLY A 266 -13.63 2.08 -23.68
CA GLY A 266 -12.54 1.12 -23.65
C GLY A 266 -11.20 1.65 -24.18
N ALA A 267 -11.05 2.95 -24.36
CA ALA A 267 -9.83 3.56 -24.91
C ALA A 267 -8.58 3.15 -24.15
N ALA A 268 -8.62 3.12 -22.81
CA ALA A 268 -7.47 2.72 -21.98
C ALA A 268 -7.01 1.28 -22.26
N VAL A 269 -7.95 0.36 -22.50
CA VAL A 269 -7.63 -1.03 -22.85
C VAL A 269 -6.98 -1.12 -24.24
N SER A 270 -7.47 -0.33 -25.19
CA SER A 270 -6.86 -0.26 -26.54
C SER A 270 -5.44 0.28 -26.48
N ILE A 271 -5.21 1.35 -25.70
CA ILE A 271 -3.87 1.91 -25.47
C ILE A 271 -2.94 0.86 -24.86
N LEU A 272 -3.38 0.13 -23.83
CA LEU A 272 -2.57 -0.91 -23.20
C LEU A 272 -2.23 -2.04 -24.18
N ARG A 273 -3.19 -2.48 -25.01
CA ARG A 273 -2.94 -3.50 -26.03
C ARG A 273 -1.90 -3.06 -27.04
N ASP A 274 -1.91 -1.79 -27.43
CA ASP A 274 -0.98 -1.24 -28.43
C ASP A 274 0.43 -0.99 -27.85
N GLU A 275 0.57 -0.99 -26.49
CA GLU A 275 1.85 -0.94 -25.76
C GLU A 275 2.51 -2.33 -25.63
N LEU A 276 1.73 -3.41 -25.58
CA LEU A 276 2.18 -4.80 -25.40
C LEU A 276 2.51 -5.47 -26.74
#